data_f7f1e6b920bd5a98443da48067438aba
#
_entry.id   f7f1e6b920bd5a98443da48067438aba
#
_cell.length_a   1.000
_cell.length_b   1.000
_cell.length_c   1.000
_cell.angle_alpha   90.00
_cell.angle_beta   90.00
_cell.angle_gamma   90.00
#
_symmetry.space_group_name_H-M   'P 1'
#
loop_
_entity.id
_entity.type
_entity.pdbx_description
1 polymer ?
#
loop_
_entity_poly.entity_id
_entity_poly.type
_entity_poly.pdbx_seq_one_letter_code
_entity_poly.pdbx_strand_id
1 'polypeptide(L)'
;MLKTHISWHIHFAKITMVSIKKLNRDQALDLIRGIAIIMMILFHLIYDLNEFGYTNIPLSNFWLTSYWRYLIVFLFLNAVGISLVLAYGNNFNLNKFIKRLFLLGLAALSVSISTYIMFPDAWVYFGILHLIWTGTLIAIFFTQLPKISLFIAALIFLSGYLNLTDLSFLRMLLSDYLPLSSVDFYPLFPWIAFIFTGIYLGHNPIYKKIFFMRLPLLQLIGQHSLIIYLLHQVILFSLVGAIYFLFSQ
;
A
#
# COMPACT_ATOMS: atom_id res chain seq x y z
N MET A 1 51.52 4.21 -0.82
CA MET A 1 50.81 5.11 0.12
C MET A 1 49.61 5.88 -0.49
N LEU A 2 49.52 6.12 -1.79
CA LEU A 2 48.41 6.89 -2.41
C LEU A 2 47.06 6.09 -2.53
N LYS A 3 47.09 4.77 -2.65
CA LYS A 3 45.85 3.96 -2.79
C LYS A 3 45.00 3.87 -1.53
N THR A 4 45.56 4.00 -0.34
CA THR A 4 44.85 3.93 0.94
C THR A 4 44.08 5.22 1.24
N HIS A 5 44.58 6.39 0.86
CA HIS A 5 43.88 7.65 1.06
C HIS A 5 42.62 7.81 0.22
N ILE A 6 42.61 7.33 -1.02
CA ILE A 6 41.45 7.41 -1.92
C ILE A 6 40.29 6.50 -1.41
N SER A 7 40.61 5.33 -0.85
CA SER A 7 39.61 4.40 -0.30
C SER A 7 38.88 5.01 0.90
N TRP A 8 39.57 5.74 1.79
CA TRP A 8 38.95 6.37 2.95
C TRP A 8 38.00 7.51 2.57
N HIS A 9 38.37 8.34 1.58
CA HIS A 9 37.51 9.43 1.10
C HIS A 9 36.23 8.92 0.44
N ILE A 10 36.31 7.81 -0.31
CA ILE A 10 35.13 7.20 -0.93
C ILE A 10 34.21 6.58 0.15
N HIS A 11 34.80 5.97 1.18
CA HIS A 11 34.02 5.37 2.28
C HIS A 11 33.35 6.44 3.14
N PHE A 12 34.05 7.52 3.47
CA PHE A 12 33.50 8.67 4.21
C PHE A 12 32.43 9.41 3.39
N ALA A 13 32.63 9.64 2.10
CA ALA A 13 31.64 10.24 1.20
C ALA A 13 30.37 9.36 1.08
N LYS A 14 30.52 8.04 1.05
CA LYS A 14 29.41 7.10 1.04
C LYS A 14 28.62 7.10 2.35
N ILE A 15 29.31 7.14 3.50
CA ILE A 15 28.70 7.22 4.84
C ILE A 15 27.98 8.56 5.03
N THR A 16 28.60 9.68 4.61
CA THR A 16 27.99 11.03 4.68
C THR A 16 26.79 11.12 3.73
N MET A 17 26.86 10.59 2.51
CA MET A 17 25.73 10.58 1.58
C MET A 17 24.56 9.71 2.09
N VAL A 18 24.83 8.56 2.68
CA VAL A 18 23.82 7.71 3.31
C VAL A 18 23.20 8.40 4.52
N SER A 19 24.00 9.11 5.34
CA SER A 19 23.53 9.89 6.48
C SER A 19 22.68 11.10 6.06
N ILE A 20 23.08 11.85 5.03
CA ILE A 20 22.33 12.99 4.47
C ILE A 20 21.02 12.51 3.84
N LYS A 21 21.02 11.37 3.15
CA LYS A 21 19.81 10.78 2.58
C LYS A 21 18.81 10.30 3.65
N LYS A 22 19.32 9.92 4.82
CA LYS A 22 18.53 9.54 6.00
C LYS A 22 17.91 10.75 6.71
N LEU A 23 18.59 11.91 6.68
CA LEU A 23 18.15 13.18 7.28
C LEU A 23 16.99 13.84 6.50
N ASN A 24 16.87 13.60 5.18
CA ASN A 24 15.81 14.21 4.34
C ASN A 24 14.57 13.32 4.14
N ARG A 25 14.50 12.18 4.83
CA ARG A 25 13.37 11.25 4.72
C ARG A 25 12.29 11.57 5.76
N ASP A 26 11.03 11.55 5.34
CA ASP A 26 9.90 11.81 6.24
C ASP A 26 9.64 10.59 7.14
N GLN A 27 10.09 10.71 8.39
CA GLN A 27 10.00 9.64 9.40
C GLN A 27 8.55 9.31 9.79
N ALA A 28 7.66 10.30 9.78
CA ALA A 28 6.26 10.10 10.07
C ALA A 28 5.56 9.29 8.98
N LEU A 29 5.88 9.56 7.70
CA LEU A 29 5.38 8.79 6.58
C LEU A 29 5.88 7.34 6.61
N ASP A 30 7.16 7.13 6.94
CA ASP A 30 7.69 5.77 7.10
C ASP A 30 7.03 5.04 8.28
N LEU A 31 6.71 5.74 9.37
CA LEU A 31 5.98 5.16 10.51
C LEU A 31 4.55 4.76 10.11
N ILE A 32 3.81 5.61 9.38
CA ILE A 32 2.47 5.29 8.87
C ILE A 32 2.50 4.00 8.04
N ARG A 33 3.45 3.90 7.11
CA ARG A 33 3.59 2.69 6.28
C ARG A 33 3.97 1.47 7.11
N GLY A 34 4.86 1.63 8.09
CA GLY A 34 5.27 0.54 8.98
C GLY A 34 4.13 0.00 9.81
N ILE A 35 3.30 0.88 10.37
CA ILE A 35 2.09 0.50 11.10
C ILE A 35 1.12 -0.24 10.16
N ALA A 36 0.86 0.30 8.96
CA ALA A 36 -0.02 -0.33 7.98
C ALA A 36 0.45 -1.73 7.58
N ILE A 37 1.76 -1.93 7.37
CA ILE A 37 2.37 -3.23 7.08
C ILE A 37 2.18 -4.22 8.22
N ILE A 38 2.48 -3.82 9.47
CA ILE A 38 2.30 -4.73 10.61
C ILE A 38 0.83 -5.12 10.79
N MET A 39 -0.08 -4.15 10.68
CA MET A 39 -1.51 -4.44 10.74
C MET A 39 -1.96 -5.41 9.64
N MET A 40 -1.43 -5.25 8.43
CA MET A 40 -1.71 -6.12 7.30
C MET A 40 -1.17 -7.54 7.52
N ILE A 41 0.07 -7.69 7.99
CA ILE A 41 0.67 -8.99 8.31
C ILE A 41 -0.15 -9.73 9.37
N LEU A 42 -0.54 -9.04 10.45
CA LEU A 42 -1.36 -9.62 11.52
C LEU A 42 -2.75 -10.03 11.01
N PHE A 43 -3.36 -9.21 10.15
CA PHE A 43 -4.66 -9.54 9.54
C PHE A 43 -4.56 -10.82 8.69
N HIS A 44 -3.55 -10.93 7.84
CA HIS A 44 -3.35 -12.10 6.98
C HIS A 44 -2.92 -13.35 7.77
N LEU A 45 -2.16 -13.19 8.85
CA LEU A 45 -1.86 -14.30 9.75
C LEU A 45 -3.14 -14.89 10.36
N ILE A 46 -4.07 -14.05 10.83
CA ILE A 46 -5.36 -14.52 11.36
C ILE A 46 -6.18 -15.17 10.24
N TYR A 47 -6.15 -14.60 9.03
CA TYR A 47 -6.81 -15.18 7.87
C TYR A 47 -6.28 -16.59 7.56
N ASP A 48 -4.96 -16.75 7.48
CA ASP A 48 -4.33 -18.03 7.19
C ASP A 48 -4.58 -19.07 8.30
N LEU A 49 -4.50 -18.68 9.58
CA LEU A 49 -4.86 -19.55 10.70
C LEU A 49 -6.30 -20.04 10.63
N ASN A 50 -7.20 -19.19 10.15
CA ASN A 50 -8.60 -19.53 9.96
C ASN A 50 -8.80 -20.50 8.78
N GLU A 51 -8.10 -20.25 7.67
CA GLU A 51 -8.13 -21.09 6.47
C GLU A 51 -7.65 -22.51 6.73
N PHE A 52 -6.59 -22.64 7.54
CA PHE A 52 -6.07 -23.96 7.97
C PHE A 52 -6.81 -24.57 9.17
N GLY A 53 -7.92 -23.98 9.64
CA GLY A 53 -8.77 -24.53 10.69
C GLY A 53 -8.24 -24.41 12.12
N TYR A 54 -7.18 -23.64 12.36
CA TYR A 54 -6.66 -23.37 13.71
C TYR A 54 -7.55 -22.42 14.52
N THR A 55 -8.32 -21.58 13.83
CA THR A 55 -9.27 -20.65 14.45
C THR A 55 -10.58 -20.64 13.66
N ASN A 56 -11.68 -20.21 14.31
CA ASN A 56 -13.00 -20.08 13.69
C ASN A 56 -13.52 -18.64 13.85
N ILE A 57 -12.66 -17.65 13.53
CA ILE A 57 -13.03 -16.24 13.62
C ILE A 57 -13.87 -15.87 12.39
N PRO A 58 -15.08 -15.32 12.53
CA PRO A 58 -15.94 -14.96 11.40
C PRO A 58 -15.43 -13.70 10.69
N LEU A 59 -14.36 -13.82 9.89
CA LEU A 59 -13.64 -12.70 9.26
C LEU A 59 -14.52 -11.87 8.32
N SER A 60 -15.50 -12.49 7.66
CA SER A 60 -16.39 -11.81 6.71
C SER A 60 -17.51 -11.01 7.38
N ASN A 61 -18.00 -11.47 8.53
CA ASN A 61 -19.20 -10.94 9.18
C ASN A 61 -18.91 -10.19 10.48
N PHE A 62 -17.66 -10.21 10.93
CA PHE A 62 -17.29 -9.52 12.15
C PHE A 62 -16.91 -8.07 11.83
N TRP A 63 -17.65 -7.12 12.40
CA TRP A 63 -17.45 -5.68 12.15
C TRP A 63 -16.01 -5.22 12.40
N LEU A 64 -15.35 -5.75 13.44
CA LEU A 64 -13.98 -5.36 13.79
C LEU A 64 -12.97 -5.70 12.68
N THR A 65 -13.11 -6.86 12.02
CA THR A 65 -12.22 -7.27 10.92
C THR A 65 -12.43 -6.40 9.67
N SER A 66 -13.67 -5.98 9.41
CA SER A 66 -13.97 -5.04 8.33
C SER A 66 -13.34 -3.67 8.57
N TYR A 67 -13.50 -3.11 9.79
CA TYR A 67 -12.85 -1.84 10.16
C TYR A 67 -11.33 -1.94 10.17
N TRP A 68 -10.77 -3.08 10.58
CA TRP A 68 -9.33 -3.31 10.52
C TRP A 68 -8.80 -3.24 9.08
N ARG A 69 -9.44 -3.94 8.14
CA ARG A 69 -9.08 -3.85 6.71
C ARG A 69 -9.19 -2.42 6.19
N TYR A 70 -10.27 -1.72 6.51
CA TYR A 70 -10.47 -0.33 6.09
C TYR A 70 -9.39 0.60 6.64
N LEU A 71 -8.96 0.40 7.88
CA LEU A 71 -7.88 1.19 8.49
C LEU A 71 -6.54 0.93 7.80
N ILE A 72 -6.21 -0.33 7.45
CA ILE A 72 -5.00 -0.67 6.70
C ILE A 72 -5.00 0.07 5.35
N VAL A 73 -6.09 -0.03 4.60
CA VAL A 73 -6.23 0.62 3.28
C VAL A 73 -6.18 2.14 3.41
N PHE A 74 -6.87 2.70 4.39
CA PHE A 74 -6.84 4.13 4.71
C PHE A 74 -5.40 4.63 4.93
N LEU A 75 -4.61 3.94 5.76
CA LEU A 75 -3.23 4.31 6.04
C LEU A 75 -2.35 4.22 4.78
N PHE A 76 -2.46 3.15 3.99
CA PHE A 76 -1.70 2.98 2.76
C PHE A 76 -2.02 4.05 1.72
N LEU A 77 -3.29 4.30 1.44
CA LEU A 77 -3.70 5.25 0.40
C LEU A 77 -3.37 6.70 0.77
N ASN A 78 -3.54 7.09 2.05
CA ASN A 78 -3.07 8.38 2.52
C ASN A 78 -1.54 8.50 2.41
N ALA A 79 -0.79 7.45 2.77
CA ALA A 79 0.66 7.44 2.61
C ALA A 79 1.10 7.58 1.13
N VAL A 80 0.32 7.05 0.17
CA VAL A 80 0.55 7.27 -1.26
C VAL A 80 0.39 8.74 -1.62
N GLY A 81 -0.72 9.39 -1.21
CA GLY A 81 -0.98 10.82 -1.48
C GLY A 81 0.09 11.72 -0.88
N ILE A 82 0.43 11.53 0.40
CA ILE A 82 1.53 12.26 1.07
C ILE A 82 2.84 12.06 0.30
N SER A 83 3.15 10.83 -0.08
CA SER A 83 4.37 10.51 -0.83
C SER A 83 4.45 11.18 -2.20
N LEU A 84 3.31 11.34 -2.89
CA LEU A 84 3.25 12.05 -4.17
C LEU A 84 3.62 13.51 -4.00
N VAL A 85 3.08 14.19 -2.99
CA VAL A 85 3.40 15.58 -2.68
C VAL A 85 4.88 15.74 -2.34
N LEU A 86 5.41 14.89 -1.45
CA LEU A 86 6.81 14.96 -1.03
C LEU A 86 7.80 14.67 -2.19
N ALA A 87 7.41 13.81 -3.13
CA ALA A 87 8.28 13.44 -4.25
C ALA A 87 8.16 14.38 -5.46
N TYR A 88 7.00 14.99 -5.70
CA TYR A 88 6.69 15.69 -6.95
C TYR A 88 6.03 17.06 -6.77
N GLY A 89 5.64 17.44 -5.55
CA GLY A 89 4.93 18.70 -5.28
C GLY A 89 5.72 19.95 -5.66
N ASN A 90 7.05 19.95 -5.48
CA ASN A 90 7.90 21.11 -5.80
C ASN A 90 8.62 20.95 -7.16
N ASN A 91 9.08 19.75 -7.48
CA ASN A 91 9.85 19.48 -8.70
C ASN A 91 9.41 18.15 -9.31
N PHE A 92 8.64 18.23 -10.40
CA PHE A 92 8.22 17.05 -11.15
C PHE A 92 9.36 16.49 -11.98
N ASN A 93 9.70 15.23 -11.77
CA ASN A 93 10.68 14.51 -12.57
C ASN A 93 10.02 13.29 -13.23
N LEU A 94 9.82 13.38 -14.54
CA LEU A 94 9.12 12.38 -15.34
C LEU A 94 9.80 10.99 -15.26
N ASN A 95 11.13 10.93 -15.34
CA ASN A 95 11.85 9.65 -15.30
C ASN A 95 11.67 8.94 -13.95
N LYS A 96 11.70 9.68 -12.84
CA LYS A 96 11.42 9.12 -11.51
C LYS A 96 9.97 8.66 -11.38
N PHE A 97 9.05 9.40 -11.97
CA PHE A 97 7.64 9.07 -11.96
C PHE A 97 7.35 7.80 -12.77
N ILE A 98 7.86 7.71 -14.00
CA ILE A 98 7.73 6.51 -14.85
C ILE A 98 8.35 5.28 -14.16
N LYS A 99 9.54 5.41 -13.56
CA LYS A 99 10.16 4.31 -12.81
C LYS A 99 9.28 3.84 -11.65
N ARG A 100 8.66 4.77 -10.91
CA ARG A 100 7.72 4.44 -9.83
C ARG A 100 6.49 3.71 -10.36
N LEU A 101 5.87 4.20 -11.44
CA LEU A 101 4.71 3.56 -12.08
C LEU A 101 5.05 2.17 -12.59
N PHE A 102 6.19 2.01 -13.24
CA PHE A 102 6.64 0.73 -13.74
C PHE A 102 6.80 -0.29 -12.61
N LEU A 103 7.47 0.09 -11.50
CA LEU A 103 7.64 -0.79 -10.35
C LEU A 103 6.30 -1.15 -9.69
N LEU A 104 5.39 -0.19 -9.55
CA LEU A 104 4.05 -0.46 -9.00
C LEU A 104 3.22 -1.34 -9.94
N GLY A 105 3.31 -1.12 -11.25
CA GLY A 105 2.63 -1.94 -12.27
C GLY A 105 3.14 -3.38 -12.27
N LEU A 106 4.47 -3.57 -12.20
CA LEU A 106 5.06 -4.90 -12.07
C LEU A 106 4.61 -5.60 -10.78
N ALA A 107 4.56 -4.86 -9.66
CA ALA A 107 4.09 -5.39 -8.40
C ALA A 107 2.60 -5.80 -8.45
N ALA A 108 1.74 -4.97 -9.05
CA ALA A 108 0.33 -5.29 -9.26
C ALA A 108 0.16 -6.52 -10.15
N LEU A 109 0.88 -6.57 -11.27
CA LEU A 109 0.86 -7.71 -12.20
C LEU A 109 1.35 -9.00 -11.54
N SER A 110 2.40 -8.94 -10.72
CA SER A 110 2.90 -10.12 -10.00
C SER A 110 1.87 -10.72 -9.05
N VAL A 111 1.08 -9.86 -8.36
CA VAL A 111 -0.02 -10.32 -7.51
C VAL A 111 -1.12 -10.96 -8.35
N SER A 112 -1.51 -10.36 -9.49
CA SER A 112 -2.51 -10.97 -10.39
C SER A 112 -2.07 -12.32 -10.90
N ILE A 113 -0.85 -12.45 -11.38
CA ILE A 113 -0.32 -13.73 -11.92
C ILE A 113 -0.23 -14.78 -10.80
N SER A 114 0.33 -14.44 -9.64
CA SER A 114 0.45 -15.40 -8.54
C SER A 114 -0.90 -15.88 -8.03
N THR A 115 -1.87 -14.97 -7.88
CA THR A 115 -3.23 -15.35 -7.45
C THR A 115 -4.01 -16.08 -8.53
N TYR A 116 -3.79 -15.81 -9.82
CA TYR A 116 -4.38 -16.58 -10.91
C TYR A 116 -3.91 -18.03 -10.91
N ILE A 117 -2.64 -18.27 -10.59
CA ILE A 117 -2.08 -19.63 -10.50
C ILE A 117 -2.60 -20.36 -9.26
N MET A 118 -2.71 -19.67 -8.12
CA MET A 118 -3.09 -20.29 -6.84
C MET A 118 -4.61 -20.41 -6.65
N PHE A 119 -5.38 -19.41 -7.14
CA PHE A 119 -6.83 -19.28 -6.96
C PHE A 119 -7.50 -18.85 -8.27
N PRO A 120 -7.57 -19.70 -9.30
CA PRO A 120 -8.06 -19.31 -10.64
C PRO A 120 -9.51 -18.78 -10.63
N ASP A 121 -10.35 -19.25 -9.70
CA ASP A 121 -11.73 -18.81 -9.57
C ASP A 121 -11.92 -17.55 -8.70
N ALA A 122 -10.81 -17.02 -8.11
CA ALA A 122 -10.85 -15.89 -7.19
C ALA A 122 -9.59 -14.99 -7.30
N TRP A 123 -8.94 -14.97 -8.48
CA TRP A 123 -7.72 -14.19 -8.67
C TRP A 123 -7.91 -12.68 -8.54
N VAL A 124 -6.82 -11.97 -8.25
CA VAL A 124 -6.84 -10.51 -8.07
C VAL A 124 -6.72 -9.81 -9.41
N TYR A 125 -7.85 -9.36 -9.96
CA TYR A 125 -7.88 -8.55 -11.16
C TYR A 125 -7.81 -7.04 -10.88
N PHE A 126 -8.26 -6.59 -9.71
CA PHE A 126 -8.16 -5.20 -9.28
C PHE A 126 -8.05 -5.10 -7.75
N GLY A 127 -6.87 -5.38 -7.21
CA GLY A 127 -6.55 -5.26 -5.78
C GLY A 127 -5.97 -3.90 -5.41
N ILE A 128 -5.53 -3.78 -4.16
CA ILE A 128 -5.01 -2.50 -3.62
C ILE A 128 -3.79 -1.96 -4.39
N LEU A 129 -2.90 -2.81 -4.94
CA LEU A 129 -1.77 -2.34 -5.76
C LEU A 129 -2.22 -1.77 -7.10
N HIS A 130 -3.29 -2.33 -7.72
CA HIS A 130 -3.90 -1.78 -8.93
C HIS A 130 -4.52 -0.41 -8.63
N LEU A 131 -5.23 -0.30 -7.50
CA LEU A 131 -5.78 0.95 -7.02
C LEU A 131 -4.69 2.00 -6.75
N ILE A 132 -3.56 1.62 -6.14
CA ILE A 132 -2.43 2.52 -5.91
C ILE A 132 -1.81 2.96 -7.23
N TRP A 133 -1.67 2.05 -8.19
CA TRP A 133 -1.11 2.33 -9.51
C TRP A 133 -2.01 3.31 -10.31
N THR A 134 -3.28 2.99 -10.47
CA THR A 134 -4.27 3.86 -11.17
C THR A 134 -4.48 5.18 -10.44
N GLY A 135 -4.59 5.12 -9.11
CA GLY A 135 -4.73 6.30 -8.26
C GLY A 135 -3.50 7.22 -8.33
N THR A 136 -2.29 6.66 -8.45
CA THR A 136 -1.07 7.45 -8.66
C THR A 136 -1.09 8.18 -10.00
N LEU A 137 -1.54 7.51 -11.08
CA LEU A 137 -1.69 8.12 -12.42
C LEU A 137 -2.67 9.30 -12.43
N ILE A 138 -3.76 9.19 -11.70
CA ILE A 138 -4.79 10.24 -11.63
C ILE A 138 -4.34 11.36 -10.68
N ALA A 139 -3.88 11.00 -9.50
CA ALA A 139 -3.60 11.93 -8.42
C ALA A 139 -2.38 12.82 -8.66
N ILE A 140 -1.46 12.43 -9.57
CA ILE A 140 -0.25 13.22 -9.88
C ILE A 140 -0.60 14.64 -10.37
N PHE A 141 -1.67 14.80 -11.11
CA PHE A 141 -2.12 16.10 -11.65
C PHE A 141 -2.62 17.05 -10.56
N PHE A 142 -2.91 16.54 -9.37
CA PHE A 142 -3.48 17.29 -8.25
C PHE A 142 -2.47 17.53 -7.12
N THR A 143 -1.23 17.10 -7.28
CA THR A 143 -0.20 17.20 -6.23
C THR A 143 0.09 18.62 -5.75
N GLN A 144 -0.18 19.64 -6.56
CA GLN A 144 -0.02 21.05 -6.21
C GLN A 144 -1.33 21.75 -5.84
N LEU A 145 -2.44 21.02 -5.80
CA LEU A 145 -3.79 21.54 -5.60
C LEU A 145 -4.47 20.96 -4.34
N PRO A 146 -3.91 21.22 -3.13
CA PRO A 146 -4.39 20.55 -1.91
C PRO A 146 -5.86 20.80 -1.58
N LYS A 147 -6.36 22.02 -1.78
CA LYS A 147 -7.77 22.35 -1.51
C LYS A 147 -8.71 21.66 -2.50
N ILE A 148 -8.31 21.60 -3.78
CA ILE A 148 -9.08 20.92 -4.82
C ILE A 148 -9.06 19.41 -4.56
N SER A 149 -7.92 18.86 -4.17
CA SER A 149 -7.81 17.44 -3.77
C SER A 149 -8.76 17.10 -2.62
N LEU A 150 -8.81 17.91 -1.58
CA LEU A 150 -9.73 17.70 -0.46
C LEU A 150 -11.19 17.80 -0.89
N PHE A 151 -11.52 18.77 -1.76
CA PHE A 151 -12.87 18.91 -2.31
C PHE A 151 -13.28 17.71 -3.16
N ILE A 152 -12.40 17.23 -4.03
CA ILE A 152 -12.61 15.99 -4.81
C ILE A 152 -12.81 14.79 -3.90
N ALA A 153 -11.99 14.65 -2.85
CA ALA A 153 -12.15 13.58 -1.88
C ALA A 153 -13.53 13.61 -1.22
N ALA A 154 -13.99 14.80 -0.80
CA ALA A 154 -15.31 14.96 -0.19
C ALA A 154 -16.44 14.61 -1.17
N LEU A 155 -16.35 15.01 -2.45
CA LEU A 155 -17.32 14.65 -3.47
C LEU A 155 -17.36 13.13 -3.73
N ILE A 156 -16.20 12.48 -3.77
CA ILE A 156 -16.12 11.03 -3.97
C ILE A 156 -16.71 10.29 -2.76
N PHE A 157 -16.45 10.73 -1.52
CA PHE A 157 -17.08 10.12 -0.34
C PHE A 157 -18.60 10.33 -0.34
N LEU A 158 -19.05 11.53 -0.70
CA LEU A 158 -20.48 11.82 -0.80
C LEU A 158 -21.15 10.95 -1.88
N SER A 159 -20.52 10.80 -3.05
CA SER A 159 -21.05 9.95 -4.12
C SER A 159 -21.11 8.47 -3.71
N GLY A 160 -20.11 8.00 -2.96
CA GLY A 160 -20.13 6.65 -2.39
C GLY A 160 -21.24 6.48 -1.34
N TYR A 161 -21.42 7.46 -0.47
CA TYR A 161 -22.50 7.45 0.51
C TYR A 161 -23.90 7.45 -0.15
N LEU A 162 -24.06 8.17 -1.25
CA LEU A 162 -25.29 8.22 -2.03
C LEU A 162 -25.47 7.04 -3.00
N ASN A 163 -24.56 6.06 -2.98
CA ASN A 163 -24.53 4.92 -3.90
C ASN A 163 -24.48 5.29 -5.39
N LEU A 164 -23.95 6.47 -5.73
CA LEU A 164 -23.82 6.93 -7.12
C LEU A 164 -22.62 6.30 -7.84
N THR A 165 -21.73 5.62 -7.13
CA THR A 165 -20.53 4.96 -7.67
C THR A 165 -20.72 3.45 -7.82
N ASP A 166 -21.96 2.99 -7.96
CA ASP A 166 -22.22 1.57 -8.20
C ASP A 166 -21.78 1.19 -9.63
N LEU A 167 -20.73 0.38 -9.69
CA LEU A 167 -20.17 -0.16 -10.94
C LEU A 167 -20.67 -1.59 -11.22
N SER A 168 -21.79 -1.99 -10.64
CA SER A 168 -22.40 -3.33 -10.82
C SER A 168 -22.65 -3.63 -12.31
N PHE A 169 -23.05 -2.63 -13.09
CA PHE A 169 -23.22 -2.74 -14.54
C PHE A 169 -21.90 -3.14 -15.25
N LEU A 170 -20.77 -2.50 -14.90
CA LEU A 170 -19.47 -2.84 -15.49
C LEU A 170 -19.04 -4.26 -15.09
N ARG A 171 -19.31 -4.66 -13.85
CA ARG A 171 -19.05 -6.03 -13.39
C ARG A 171 -19.92 -7.04 -14.14
N MET A 172 -21.16 -6.72 -14.41
CA MET A 172 -22.05 -7.55 -15.23
C MET A 172 -21.55 -7.72 -16.66
N LEU A 173 -21.07 -6.63 -17.29
CA LEU A 173 -20.48 -6.67 -18.65
C LEU A 173 -19.20 -7.49 -18.73
N LEU A 174 -18.44 -7.58 -17.64
CA LEU A 174 -17.17 -8.29 -17.58
C LEU A 174 -17.28 -9.66 -16.87
N SER A 175 -18.50 -10.09 -16.53
CA SER A 175 -18.75 -11.35 -15.79
C SER A 175 -18.20 -12.60 -16.48
N ASP A 176 -18.14 -12.59 -17.83
CA ASP A 176 -17.62 -13.72 -18.61
C ASP A 176 -16.07 -13.80 -18.58
N TYR A 177 -15.40 -12.72 -18.17
CA TYR A 177 -13.94 -12.62 -18.16
C TYR A 177 -13.35 -12.52 -16.76
N LEU A 178 -14.14 -12.13 -15.77
CA LEU A 178 -13.69 -11.91 -14.40
C LEU A 178 -14.31 -12.95 -13.46
N PRO A 179 -13.55 -13.38 -12.43
CA PRO A 179 -14.11 -14.31 -11.44
C PRO A 179 -15.24 -13.66 -10.65
N LEU A 180 -16.20 -14.47 -10.20
CA LEU A 180 -17.34 -14.02 -9.39
C LEU A 180 -16.90 -13.41 -8.06
N SER A 181 -15.79 -13.87 -7.51
CA SER A 181 -15.15 -13.33 -6.30
C SER A 181 -13.67 -13.03 -6.57
N SER A 182 -13.05 -12.21 -5.74
CA SER A 182 -11.62 -11.98 -5.76
C SER A 182 -11.09 -11.92 -4.33
N VAL A 183 -9.96 -12.54 -4.08
CA VAL A 183 -9.33 -12.57 -2.74
C VAL A 183 -8.89 -11.19 -2.25
N ASP A 184 -8.65 -10.25 -3.18
CA ASP A 184 -8.35 -8.85 -2.88
C ASP A 184 -9.02 -7.95 -3.94
N PHE A 185 -10.13 -7.31 -3.57
CA PHE A 185 -10.85 -6.41 -4.47
C PHE A 185 -11.09 -5.05 -3.83
N TYR A 186 -10.49 -4.01 -4.44
CA TYR A 186 -10.68 -2.62 -4.04
C TYR A 186 -11.00 -1.77 -5.27
N PRO A 187 -12.28 -1.49 -5.54
CA PRO A 187 -12.69 -0.64 -6.66
C PRO A 187 -12.07 0.76 -6.53
N LEU A 188 -11.87 1.43 -7.66
CA LEU A 188 -11.27 2.77 -7.66
C LEU A 188 -12.09 3.75 -6.79
N PHE A 189 -13.41 3.72 -6.91
CA PHE A 189 -14.32 4.52 -6.10
C PHE A 189 -14.96 3.63 -5.01
N PRO A 190 -15.09 4.13 -3.77
CA PRO A 190 -14.70 5.46 -3.29
C PRO A 190 -13.25 5.56 -2.82
N TRP A 191 -12.44 4.50 -2.89
CA TRP A 191 -11.14 4.37 -2.22
C TRP A 191 -10.09 5.40 -2.66
N ILE A 192 -10.12 5.86 -3.91
CA ILE A 192 -9.18 6.89 -4.41
C ILE A 192 -9.28 8.20 -3.61
N ALA A 193 -10.41 8.48 -2.96
CA ALA A 193 -10.58 9.64 -2.10
C ALA A 193 -9.51 9.73 -1.01
N PHE A 194 -9.04 8.58 -0.48
CA PHE A 194 -7.96 8.58 0.51
C PHE A 194 -6.60 8.98 -0.06
N ILE A 195 -6.35 8.78 -1.36
CA ILE A 195 -5.15 9.33 -2.01
C ILE A 195 -5.25 10.85 -2.08
N PHE A 196 -6.41 11.38 -2.43
CA PHE A 196 -6.65 12.83 -2.48
C PHE A 196 -6.61 13.49 -1.09
N THR A 197 -7.13 12.84 -0.03
CA THR A 197 -6.92 13.32 1.35
C THR A 197 -5.45 13.28 1.73
N GLY A 198 -4.71 12.27 1.29
CA GLY A 198 -3.26 12.18 1.47
C GLY A 198 -2.49 13.31 0.79
N ILE A 199 -2.92 13.79 -0.39
CA ILE A 199 -2.34 14.98 -1.03
C ILE A 199 -2.54 16.21 -0.13
N TYR A 200 -3.76 16.42 0.38
CA TYR A 200 -4.02 17.53 1.32
C TYR A 200 -3.13 17.46 2.55
N LEU A 201 -2.99 16.27 3.15
CA LEU A 201 -2.14 16.03 4.31
C LEU A 201 -0.65 16.24 4.00
N GLY A 202 -0.21 15.96 2.78
CA GLY A 202 1.17 16.20 2.34
C GLY A 202 1.56 17.68 2.37
N HIS A 203 0.61 18.60 2.11
CA HIS A 203 0.79 20.04 2.25
C HIS A 203 0.54 20.55 3.67
N ASN A 204 -0.30 19.87 4.44
CA ASN A 204 -0.64 20.21 5.81
C ASN A 204 -0.11 19.12 6.74
N PRO A 205 1.07 19.30 7.33
CA PRO A 205 1.77 18.23 8.02
C PRO A 205 1.17 17.86 9.39
N ILE A 206 -0.17 17.81 9.49
CA ILE A 206 -0.90 17.38 10.69
C ILE A 206 -0.52 15.93 11.05
N TYR A 207 -0.31 15.07 10.04
CA TYR A 207 0.12 13.69 10.25
C TYR A 207 1.43 13.58 11.01
N LYS A 208 2.34 14.57 10.89
CA LYS A 208 3.60 14.59 11.66
C LYS A 208 3.39 14.82 13.14
N LYS A 209 2.29 15.52 13.51
CA LYS A 209 1.91 15.72 14.91
C LYS A 209 1.29 14.46 15.51
N ILE A 210 0.60 13.67 14.70
CA ILE A 210 -0.02 12.40 15.12
C ILE A 210 1.04 11.30 15.21
N PHE A 211 1.89 11.20 14.18
CA PHE A 211 2.93 10.16 14.05
C PHE A 211 4.31 10.71 14.43
N PHE A 212 4.40 11.39 15.59
CA PHE A 212 5.64 12.03 16.06
C PHE A 212 6.62 11.06 16.71
N MET A 213 6.18 9.86 17.07
CA MET A 213 7.01 8.87 17.76
C MET A 213 8.14 8.36 16.86
N ARG A 214 9.34 8.27 17.43
CA ARG A 214 10.50 7.67 16.76
C ARG A 214 10.56 6.19 17.09
N LEU A 215 10.04 5.35 16.20
CA LEU A 215 10.05 3.91 16.30
C LEU A 215 10.88 3.34 15.13
N PRO A 216 12.22 3.23 15.31
CA PRO A 216 13.14 2.98 14.19
C PRO A 216 12.87 1.66 13.47
N LEU A 217 12.42 0.63 14.17
CA LEU A 217 12.06 -0.65 13.55
C LEU A 217 10.84 -0.53 12.63
N LEU A 218 9.77 0.13 13.09
CA LEU A 218 8.58 0.36 12.27
C LEU A 218 8.88 1.27 11.08
N GLN A 219 9.71 2.29 11.27
CA GLN A 219 10.15 3.16 10.19
C GLN A 219 10.97 2.38 9.16
N LEU A 220 11.83 1.45 9.57
CA LEU A 220 12.58 0.57 8.68
C LEU A 220 11.64 -0.34 7.86
N ILE A 221 10.64 -0.95 8.52
CA ILE A 221 9.59 -1.73 7.86
C ILE A 221 8.85 -0.86 6.83
N GLY A 222 8.45 0.36 7.19
CA GLY A 222 7.78 1.29 6.29
C GLY A 222 8.62 1.69 5.07
N GLN A 223 9.95 1.76 5.23
CA GLN A 223 10.89 2.01 4.13
C GLN A 223 10.89 0.92 3.06
N HIS A 224 10.65 -0.32 3.47
CA HIS A 224 10.64 -1.49 2.61
C HIS A 224 9.22 -2.02 2.36
N SER A 225 8.20 -1.18 2.59
CA SER A 225 6.79 -1.57 2.60
C SER A 225 6.34 -2.33 1.34
N LEU A 226 6.80 -1.96 0.14
CA LEU A 226 6.40 -2.65 -1.10
C LEU A 226 6.93 -4.08 -1.16
N ILE A 227 8.19 -4.30 -0.80
CA ILE A 227 8.80 -5.65 -0.82
C ILE A 227 8.14 -6.53 0.24
N ILE A 228 7.95 -6.00 1.46
CA ILE A 228 7.29 -6.73 2.53
C ILE A 228 5.84 -7.04 2.13
N TYR A 229 5.14 -6.08 1.51
CA TYR A 229 3.80 -6.30 0.97
C TYR A 229 3.76 -7.48 -0.03
N LEU A 230 4.71 -7.58 -0.94
CA LEU A 230 4.72 -8.65 -1.95
C LEU A 230 5.04 -10.03 -1.36
N LEU A 231 5.89 -10.08 -0.34
CA LEU A 231 6.40 -11.35 0.21
C LEU A 231 5.58 -11.88 1.38
N HIS A 232 4.87 -11.01 2.14
CA HIS A 232 4.26 -11.40 3.41
C HIS A 232 3.30 -12.59 3.27
N GLN A 233 2.40 -12.56 2.27
CA GLN A 233 1.38 -13.60 2.12
C GLN A 233 1.98 -14.94 1.70
N VAL A 234 2.96 -14.92 0.81
CA VAL A 234 3.66 -16.14 0.38
C VAL A 234 4.38 -16.79 1.57
N ILE A 235 5.04 -15.97 2.40
CA ILE A 235 5.75 -16.45 3.58
C ILE A 235 4.78 -16.97 4.63
N LEU A 236 3.72 -16.22 4.97
CA LEU A 236 2.75 -16.61 5.98
C LEU A 236 2.01 -17.87 5.61
N PHE A 237 1.46 -17.92 4.41
CA PHE A 237 0.70 -19.08 3.93
C PHE A 237 1.57 -20.34 3.88
N SER A 238 2.82 -20.22 3.41
CA SER A 238 3.76 -21.34 3.40
C SER A 238 4.13 -21.81 4.81
N LEU A 239 4.33 -20.87 5.74
CA LEU A 239 4.70 -21.20 7.12
C LEU A 239 3.54 -21.90 7.86
N VAL A 240 2.35 -21.33 7.80
CA VAL A 240 1.15 -21.90 8.46
C VAL A 240 0.80 -23.24 7.83
N GLY A 241 0.88 -23.36 6.50
CA GLY A 241 0.66 -24.62 5.78
C GLY A 241 1.67 -25.70 6.13
N ALA A 242 2.97 -25.36 6.23
CA ALA A 242 4.00 -26.31 6.66
C ALA A 242 3.75 -26.82 8.09
N ILE A 243 3.36 -25.95 9.02
CA ILE A 243 3.00 -26.35 10.39
C ILE A 243 1.76 -27.26 10.36
N TYR A 244 0.76 -26.93 9.56
CA TYR A 244 -0.43 -27.75 9.41
C TYR A 244 -0.08 -29.17 8.97
N PHE A 245 0.70 -29.32 7.89
CA PHE A 245 1.10 -30.64 7.36
C PHE A 245 1.97 -31.45 8.32
N LEU A 246 2.78 -30.80 9.17
CA LEU A 246 3.63 -31.49 10.14
C LEU A 246 2.87 -32.02 11.36
N PHE A 247 1.77 -31.37 11.75
CA PHE A 247 1.04 -31.70 12.98
C PHE A 247 -0.37 -32.27 12.76
N SER A 248 -0.85 -32.32 11.52
CA SER A 248 -2.18 -32.91 11.16
C SER A 248 -2.09 -34.39 10.74
N GLN A 249 -0.91 -35.04 10.91
CA GLN A 249 -0.75 -36.49 10.64
C GLN A 249 -1.12 -37.33 11.85
#